data_e3733fc5eeb1552022976e373548050a
#
_entry.id   e3733fc5eeb1552022976e373548050a
#
_cell.length_a   1.000
_cell.length_b   1.000
_cell.length_c   1.000
_cell.angle_alpha   90.00
_cell.angle_beta   90.00
_cell.angle_gamma   90.00
#
_symmetry.space_group_name_H-M   'P 1'
#
loop_
_entity.id
_entity.type
_entity.pdbx_description
1 polymer ?
#
loop_
_entity_poly.entity_id
_entity_poly.type
_entity_poly.pdbx_seq_one_letter_code
_entity_poly.pdbx_strand_id
1 'polypeptide(L)'
;MFTGLVEAVGELVERTSTGGGYRLTIATPLARELALGDSLAVNGVCLTVVIAGQNEIAADIGPETVRVTTLGSLTTGVPVNLERPLRADGRVGGHFVQGHVDGVGQVEGLRAEADFHWLTVSFPRRLAPRFATASTSNATWSGNTWRGPSNWPG
;
A
#
# COMPACT_ATOMS: atom_id res chain seq x y z
N MET A 1 -7.92 5.17 8.67
CA MET A 1 -6.65 5.92 8.67
C MET A 1 -5.56 4.98 9.10
N PHE A 2 -4.38 5.04 8.50
CA PHE A 2 -3.24 4.14 8.69
C PHE A 2 -1.99 4.93 9.13
N THR A 3 -0.90 4.23 9.40
CA THR A 3 0.37 4.82 9.83
C THR A 3 1.48 4.70 8.79
N GLY A 4 1.30 3.81 7.80
CA GLY A 4 2.32 3.43 6.83
C GLY A 4 3.29 2.37 7.35
N LEU A 5 3.02 1.75 8.49
CA LEU A 5 3.82 0.68 9.07
C LEU A 5 3.20 -0.67 8.75
N VAL A 6 3.95 -1.53 8.06
CA VAL A 6 3.52 -2.88 7.74
C VAL A 6 3.38 -3.70 9.02
N GLU A 7 2.20 -4.26 9.25
CA GLU A 7 1.88 -5.05 10.44
C GLU A 7 2.04 -6.55 10.18
N ALA A 8 1.69 -6.99 8.97
CA ALA A 8 1.81 -8.38 8.55
C ALA A 8 2.06 -8.46 7.03
N VAL A 9 2.53 -9.63 6.60
CA VAL A 9 2.57 -10.01 5.19
C VAL A 9 1.53 -11.10 4.98
N GLY A 10 0.63 -10.88 4.01
CA GLY A 10 -0.31 -11.87 3.52
C GLY A 10 0.09 -12.38 2.16
N GLU A 11 -0.69 -13.31 1.61
CA GLU A 11 -0.53 -13.86 0.27
C GLU A 11 -1.83 -13.73 -0.52
N LEU A 12 -1.75 -13.23 -1.76
CA LEU A 12 -2.89 -13.24 -2.67
C LEU A 12 -3.15 -14.68 -3.13
N VAL A 13 -4.18 -15.33 -2.58
CA VAL A 13 -4.51 -16.73 -2.90
C VAL A 13 -5.47 -16.86 -4.07
N GLU A 14 -6.30 -15.82 -4.33
CA GLU A 14 -7.22 -15.82 -5.46
C GLU A 14 -7.50 -14.40 -5.95
N ARG A 15 -7.67 -14.25 -7.26
CA ARG A 15 -8.17 -13.04 -7.90
C ARG A 15 -9.29 -13.38 -8.87
N THR A 16 -10.52 -13.05 -8.51
CA THR A 16 -11.71 -13.31 -9.33
C THR A 16 -12.21 -12.02 -9.98
N SER A 17 -12.54 -12.07 -11.27
CA SER A 17 -13.12 -10.92 -11.98
C SER A 17 -14.53 -10.64 -11.46
N THR A 18 -14.84 -9.38 -11.23
CA THR A 18 -16.16 -8.85 -10.91
C THR A 18 -16.60 -7.88 -12.02
N GLY A 19 -17.85 -7.43 -12.06
CA GLY A 19 -18.41 -6.62 -13.14
C GLY A 19 -17.74 -5.27 -13.44
N GLY A 20 -16.42 -5.16 -13.32
CA GLY A 20 -15.63 -3.95 -13.62
C GLY A 20 -14.35 -3.84 -12.80
N GLY A 21 -14.05 -4.84 -11.97
CA GLY A 21 -12.85 -4.89 -11.15
C GLY A 21 -12.50 -6.32 -10.77
N TYR A 22 -11.95 -6.50 -9.58
CA TYR A 22 -11.56 -7.81 -9.07
C TYR A 22 -11.94 -7.96 -7.60
N ARG A 23 -12.24 -9.19 -7.19
CA ARG A 23 -12.19 -9.64 -5.80
C ARG A 23 -10.83 -10.25 -5.54
N LEU A 24 -10.17 -9.78 -4.51
CA LEU A 24 -8.88 -10.27 -4.04
C LEU A 24 -9.12 -11.07 -2.76
N THR A 25 -8.76 -12.36 -2.76
CA THR A 25 -8.76 -13.19 -1.56
C THR A 25 -7.32 -13.28 -1.05
N ILE A 26 -7.11 -12.93 0.20
CA ILE A 26 -5.79 -12.79 0.82
C ILE A 26 -5.74 -13.69 2.06
N ALA A 27 -4.84 -14.65 2.05
CA ALA A 27 -4.48 -15.42 3.24
C ALA A 27 -3.63 -14.55 4.16
N THR A 28 -3.99 -14.49 5.45
CA THR A 28 -3.32 -13.60 6.40
C THR A 28 -3.49 -14.04 7.85
N PRO A 29 -2.46 -13.87 8.70
CA PRO A 29 -2.61 -14.08 10.14
C PRO A 29 -3.60 -13.11 10.79
N LEU A 30 -3.88 -11.95 10.17
CA LEU A 30 -4.82 -10.94 10.68
C LEU A 30 -6.30 -11.33 10.47
N ALA A 31 -6.60 -12.39 9.70
CA ALA A 31 -7.97 -12.74 9.29
C ALA A 31 -8.95 -12.86 10.46
N ARG A 32 -8.51 -13.44 11.58
CA ARG A 32 -9.36 -13.66 12.78
C ARG A 32 -9.71 -12.39 13.54
N GLU A 33 -8.97 -11.31 13.27
CA GLU A 33 -9.14 -10.01 13.94
C GLU A 33 -9.84 -8.99 13.04
N LEU A 34 -10.17 -9.38 11.81
CA LEU A 34 -10.87 -8.55 10.83
C LEU A 34 -12.32 -8.99 10.70
N ALA A 35 -13.21 -8.03 10.58
CA ALA A 35 -14.64 -8.23 10.37
C ALA A 35 -15.09 -7.67 9.02
N LEU A 36 -16.27 -8.09 8.59
CA LEU A 36 -16.95 -7.51 7.43
C LEU A 36 -17.13 -5.99 7.63
N GLY A 37 -16.70 -5.21 6.66
CA GLY A 37 -16.76 -3.75 6.69
C GLY A 37 -15.51 -3.08 7.26
N ASP A 38 -14.57 -3.82 7.84
CA ASP A 38 -13.31 -3.26 8.30
C ASP A 38 -12.47 -2.74 7.13
N SER A 39 -11.68 -1.71 7.40
CA SER A 39 -10.65 -1.26 6.48
C SER A 39 -9.37 -2.08 6.66
N LEU A 40 -8.68 -2.36 5.56
CA LEU A 40 -7.36 -2.96 5.54
C LEU A 40 -6.52 -2.28 4.46
N ALA A 41 -5.32 -1.83 4.77
CA ALA A 41 -4.39 -1.39 3.75
C ALA A 41 -3.68 -2.62 3.17
N VAL A 42 -3.78 -2.81 1.85
CA VAL A 42 -3.11 -3.85 1.08
C VAL A 42 -2.10 -3.17 0.15
N ASN A 43 -0.80 -3.40 0.36
CA ASN A 43 0.27 -2.64 -0.29
C ASN A 43 0.05 -1.12 -0.20
N GLY A 44 -0.45 -0.64 0.95
CA GLY A 44 -0.75 0.77 1.19
C GLY A 44 -2.07 1.28 0.62
N VAL A 45 -2.83 0.45 -0.09
CA VAL A 45 -4.15 0.80 -0.66
C VAL A 45 -5.25 0.45 0.34
N CYS A 46 -6.04 1.43 0.77
CA CYS A 46 -7.19 1.21 1.66
C CYS A 46 -8.28 0.43 0.93
N LEU A 47 -8.59 -0.75 1.42
CA LEU A 47 -9.67 -1.61 0.95
C LEU A 47 -10.65 -1.89 2.08
N THR A 48 -11.88 -2.28 1.71
CA THR A 48 -12.90 -2.73 2.67
C THR A 48 -13.03 -4.24 2.60
N VAL A 49 -12.99 -4.90 3.75
CA VAL A 49 -13.21 -6.35 3.88
C VAL A 49 -14.66 -6.68 3.54
N VAL A 50 -14.86 -7.50 2.52
CA VAL A 50 -16.21 -7.96 2.07
C VAL A 50 -16.49 -9.42 2.43
N ILE A 51 -15.45 -10.19 2.78
CA ILE A 51 -15.57 -11.53 3.36
C ILE A 51 -14.50 -11.64 4.44
N ALA A 52 -14.87 -12.10 5.62
CA ALA A 52 -13.97 -12.38 6.73
C ALA A 52 -14.05 -13.87 7.09
N GLY A 53 -12.92 -14.58 6.92
CA GLY A 53 -12.78 -16.01 7.23
C GLY A 53 -11.82 -16.25 8.39
N GLN A 54 -11.49 -17.51 8.64
CA GLN A 54 -10.58 -17.89 9.74
C GLN A 54 -9.11 -17.61 9.42
N ASN A 55 -8.71 -17.78 8.16
CA ASN A 55 -7.31 -17.66 7.72
C ASN A 55 -7.16 -16.75 6.51
N GLU A 56 -8.26 -16.26 5.95
CA GLU A 56 -8.28 -15.41 4.76
C GLU A 56 -9.38 -14.37 4.84
N ILE A 57 -9.21 -13.30 4.10
CA ILE A 57 -10.22 -12.26 3.89
C ILE A 57 -10.39 -12.03 2.38
N ALA A 58 -11.51 -11.43 1.99
CA ALA A 58 -11.64 -10.91 0.64
C ALA A 58 -11.99 -9.42 0.66
N ALA A 59 -11.47 -8.70 -0.34
CA ALA A 59 -11.78 -7.31 -0.60
C ALA A 59 -11.99 -7.06 -2.09
N ASP A 60 -12.90 -6.17 -2.44
CA ASP A 60 -13.18 -5.82 -3.83
C ASP A 60 -12.42 -4.55 -4.23
N ILE A 61 -11.86 -4.56 -5.44
CA ILE A 61 -11.24 -3.39 -6.07
C ILE A 61 -12.01 -3.00 -7.33
N GLY A 62 -12.41 -1.73 -7.39
CA GLY A 62 -13.11 -1.17 -8.54
C GLY A 62 -12.16 -0.72 -9.67
N PRO A 63 -12.72 -0.28 -10.81
CA PRO A 63 -11.94 0.10 -12.00
C PRO A 63 -10.90 1.19 -11.72
N GLU A 64 -11.24 2.16 -10.88
CA GLU A 64 -10.30 3.24 -10.53
C GLU A 64 -9.12 2.71 -9.73
N THR A 65 -9.34 1.86 -8.71
CA THR A 65 -8.29 1.23 -7.92
C THR A 65 -7.38 0.37 -8.80
N VAL A 66 -7.96 -0.39 -9.74
CA VAL A 66 -7.19 -1.16 -10.76
C VAL A 66 -6.30 -0.24 -11.59
N ARG A 67 -6.80 0.92 -11.98
CA ARG A 67 -6.10 1.87 -12.86
C ARG A 67 -4.95 2.61 -12.17
N VAL A 68 -5.12 2.99 -10.90
CA VAL A 68 -4.17 3.88 -10.19
C VAL A 68 -3.26 3.16 -9.21
N THR A 69 -3.41 1.84 -9.06
CA THR A 69 -2.60 1.02 -8.14
C THR A 69 -1.97 -0.19 -8.84
N THR A 70 -1.04 -0.84 -8.16
CA THR A 70 -0.46 -2.11 -8.62
C THR A 70 -1.35 -3.32 -8.35
N LEU A 71 -2.43 -3.18 -7.58
CA LEU A 71 -3.29 -4.30 -7.16
C LEU A 71 -3.95 -5.02 -8.33
N GLY A 72 -4.29 -4.29 -9.40
CA GLY A 72 -4.89 -4.86 -10.61
C GLY A 72 -3.97 -5.81 -11.38
N SER A 73 -2.65 -5.71 -11.20
CA SER A 73 -1.65 -6.54 -11.88
C SER A 73 -1.09 -7.67 -11.02
N LEU A 74 -1.51 -7.77 -9.76
CA LEU A 74 -1.05 -8.85 -8.87
C LEU A 74 -1.50 -10.22 -9.40
N THR A 75 -0.63 -11.20 -9.25
CA THR A 75 -0.90 -12.61 -9.56
C THR A 75 -1.02 -13.43 -8.27
N THR A 76 -1.75 -14.53 -8.34
CA THR A 76 -1.86 -15.49 -7.23
C THR A 76 -0.49 -15.97 -6.78
N GLY A 77 -0.30 -16.12 -5.47
CA GLY A 77 0.95 -16.54 -4.83
C GLY A 77 1.90 -15.39 -4.48
N VAL A 78 1.57 -14.13 -4.85
CA VAL A 78 2.45 -13.01 -4.48
C VAL A 78 2.19 -12.52 -3.05
N PRO A 79 3.25 -12.17 -2.30
CA PRO A 79 3.11 -11.55 -0.99
C PRO A 79 2.54 -10.13 -1.11
N VAL A 80 1.75 -9.74 -0.12
CA VAL A 80 1.20 -8.39 0.02
C VAL A 80 1.41 -7.87 1.43
N ASN A 81 1.82 -6.60 1.55
CA ASN A 81 1.96 -5.93 2.83
C ASN A 81 0.58 -5.53 3.35
N LEU A 82 0.36 -5.76 4.64
CA LEU A 82 -0.92 -5.50 5.29
C LEU A 82 -0.76 -4.60 6.51
N GLU A 83 -1.70 -3.67 6.67
CA GLU A 83 -1.80 -2.82 7.83
C GLU A 83 -3.28 -2.60 8.16
N ARG A 84 -3.64 -2.83 9.43
CA ARG A 84 -4.97 -2.49 9.96
C ARG A 84 -5.08 -0.98 10.21
N PRO A 85 -6.29 -0.41 10.25
CA PRO A 85 -6.45 0.99 10.58
C PRO A 85 -5.97 1.28 12.00
N LEU A 86 -5.39 2.46 12.18
CA LEU A 86 -5.00 2.95 13.49
C LEU A 86 -6.22 3.00 14.42
N ARG A 87 -6.11 2.40 15.58
CA ARG A 87 -7.14 2.49 16.62
C ARG A 87 -7.21 3.92 17.18
N ALA A 88 -8.40 4.37 17.56
CA ALA A 88 -8.59 5.71 18.11
C ALA A 88 -7.82 5.96 19.42
N ASP A 89 -7.54 4.88 20.16
CA ASP A 89 -6.77 4.87 21.41
C ASP A 89 -5.30 4.46 21.19
N GLY A 90 -4.88 4.25 19.93
CA GLY A 90 -3.54 3.82 19.57
C GLY A 90 -2.52 4.96 19.52
N ARG A 91 -1.23 4.61 19.68
CA ARG A 91 -0.13 5.55 19.45
C ARG A 91 0.16 5.66 17.95
N VAL A 92 0.42 6.88 17.49
CA VAL A 92 0.84 7.11 16.10
C VAL A 92 2.34 6.90 16.01
N GLY A 93 2.78 5.77 15.46
CA GLY A 93 4.20 5.44 15.29
C GLY A 93 4.81 5.88 13.96
N GLY A 94 3.99 6.22 12.99
CA GLY A 94 4.38 6.66 11.64
C GLY A 94 3.74 7.99 11.27
N HIS A 95 3.12 8.03 10.09
CA HIS A 95 2.43 9.21 9.55
C HIS A 95 0.93 8.95 9.47
N PHE A 96 0.12 10.00 9.32
CA PHE A 96 -1.28 9.85 8.99
C PHE A 96 -1.44 9.53 7.50
N VAL A 97 -1.75 8.27 7.19
CA VAL A 97 -1.92 7.77 5.82
C VAL A 97 -3.38 7.41 5.60
N GLN A 98 -3.98 7.93 4.53
CA GLN A 98 -5.36 7.59 4.18
C GLN A 98 -5.47 6.27 3.42
N GLY A 99 -4.41 5.88 2.70
CA GLY A 99 -4.41 4.72 1.80
C GLY A 99 -5.13 4.99 0.48
N HIS A 100 -5.35 6.25 0.13
CA HIS A 100 -5.93 6.68 -1.15
C HIS A 100 -4.81 6.96 -2.14
N VAL A 101 -4.63 6.05 -3.09
CA VAL A 101 -3.55 6.09 -4.06
C VAL A 101 -3.95 6.91 -5.29
N ASP A 102 -3.09 7.82 -5.71
CA ASP A 102 -3.31 8.69 -6.88
C ASP A 102 -2.66 8.16 -8.16
N GLY A 103 -1.73 7.22 -8.05
CA GLY A 103 -1.05 6.62 -9.20
C GLY A 103 0.15 5.77 -8.83
N VAL A 104 0.74 5.17 -9.83
CA VAL A 104 1.90 4.27 -9.73
C VAL A 104 3.14 5.00 -10.21
N GLY A 105 4.23 4.90 -9.43
CA GLY A 105 5.58 5.26 -9.82
C GLY A 105 6.40 4.03 -10.18
N GLN A 106 7.60 4.26 -10.69
CA GLN A 106 8.56 3.20 -11.02
C GLN A 106 9.84 3.42 -10.21
N VAL A 107 10.34 2.34 -9.59
CA VAL A 107 11.63 2.36 -8.92
C VAL A 107 12.72 2.34 -9.98
N GLU A 108 13.48 3.43 -10.08
CA GLU A 108 14.59 3.57 -11.03
C GLU A 108 15.92 3.08 -10.44
N GLY A 109 16.03 3.09 -9.13
CA GLY A 109 17.24 2.62 -8.47
C GLY A 109 17.17 2.65 -6.96
N LEU A 110 17.99 1.78 -6.38
CA LEU A 110 18.27 1.72 -4.95
C LEU A 110 19.79 1.75 -4.79
N ARG A 111 20.30 2.74 -4.08
CA ARG A 111 21.74 2.92 -3.85
C ARG A 111 22.04 2.95 -2.37
N ALA A 112 22.89 2.06 -1.91
CA ALA A 112 23.39 2.08 -0.54
C ALA A 112 24.37 3.24 -0.34
N GLU A 113 24.31 3.92 0.80
CA GLU A 113 25.23 4.97 1.22
C GLU A 113 25.39 4.90 2.74
N ALA A 114 26.51 4.33 3.19
CA ALA A 114 26.75 3.99 4.60
C ALA A 114 25.59 3.15 5.17
N ASP A 115 24.94 3.64 6.24
CA ASP A 115 23.82 2.96 6.90
C ASP A 115 22.45 3.31 6.28
N PHE A 116 22.44 4.02 5.15
CA PHE A 116 21.21 4.48 4.49
C PHE A 116 21.09 3.94 3.07
N HIS A 117 19.88 4.00 2.54
CA HIS A 117 19.61 3.69 1.14
C HIS A 117 18.88 4.86 0.49
N TRP A 118 19.32 5.20 -0.72
CA TRP A 118 18.62 6.15 -1.57
C TRP A 118 17.71 5.40 -2.53
N LEU A 119 16.42 5.64 -2.42
CA LEU A 119 15.43 5.14 -3.35
C LEU A 119 15.10 6.23 -4.37
N THR A 120 15.32 5.95 -5.65
CA THR A 120 14.93 6.83 -6.75
C THR A 120 13.66 6.31 -7.38
N VAL A 121 12.61 7.14 -7.42
CA VAL A 121 11.31 6.78 -7.99
C VAL A 121 10.94 7.81 -9.05
N SER A 122 10.61 7.36 -10.26
CA SER A 122 9.95 8.17 -11.27
C SER A 122 8.43 8.02 -11.18
N PHE A 123 7.70 9.07 -11.52
CA PHE A 123 6.24 9.06 -11.55
C PHE A 123 5.71 10.05 -12.59
N PRO A 124 4.48 9.86 -13.09
CA PRO A 124 3.87 10.77 -14.04
C PRO A 124 3.81 12.21 -13.52
N ARG A 125 4.15 13.18 -14.37
CA ARG A 125 4.26 14.60 -14.00
C ARG A 125 3.01 15.16 -13.32
N ARG A 126 1.82 14.64 -13.65
CA ARG A 126 0.54 15.02 -13.01
C ARG A 126 0.48 14.74 -11.51
N LEU A 127 1.32 13.85 -11.00
CA LEU A 127 1.40 13.51 -9.57
C LEU A 127 2.39 14.41 -8.81
N ALA A 128 3.25 15.16 -9.50
CA ALA A 128 4.29 15.99 -8.89
C ALA A 128 3.77 16.99 -7.82
N PRO A 129 2.65 17.71 -8.02
CA PRO A 129 2.13 18.64 -7.03
C PRO A 129 1.73 18.01 -5.71
N ARG A 130 1.38 16.72 -5.71
CA ARG A 130 0.96 15.97 -4.52
C ARG A 130 2.15 15.56 -3.65
N PHE A 131 3.32 15.38 -4.27
CA PHE A 131 4.57 15.08 -3.56
C PHE A 131 5.26 16.32 -3.00
N ALA A 132 5.06 17.49 -3.61
CA ALA A 132 5.66 18.75 -3.15
C ALA A 132 5.09 19.22 -1.80
N THR A 133 3.93 18.72 -1.38
CA THR A 133 3.30 19.04 -0.08
C THR A 133 3.61 18.01 1.02
N ALA A 134 4.19 16.88 0.68
CA ALA A 134 4.67 15.91 1.67
C ALA A 134 6.04 16.38 2.19
N SER A 135 6.03 17.17 3.24
CA SER A 135 7.21 17.54 4.00
C SER A 135 7.79 16.31 4.70
N THR A 136 8.64 15.59 4.00
CA THR A 136 9.61 14.73 4.67
C THR A 136 10.93 15.49 4.66
N SER A 137 11.44 15.79 5.82
CA SER A 137 12.65 16.62 6.05
C SER A 137 13.92 16.09 5.36
N ASN A 138 13.87 15.01 4.63
CA ASN A 138 14.98 14.35 3.95
C ASN A 138 14.68 13.89 2.52
N ALA A 139 13.59 14.36 1.90
CA ALA A 139 13.29 14.04 0.51
C ALA A 139 13.70 15.19 -0.41
N THR A 140 14.49 14.90 -1.42
CA THR A 140 14.83 15.85 -2.49
C THR A 140 14.01 15.52 -3.73
N TRP A 141 13.29 16.50 -4.25
CA TRP A 141 12.60 16.40 -5.53
C TRP A 141 13.40 17.10 -6.61
N SER A 142 13.67 16.43 -7.72
CA SER A 142 14.30 17.04 -8.88
C SER A 142 13.53 16.65 -10.15
N GLY A 143 12.74 17.56 -10.66
CA GLY A 143 11.96 17.32 -11.89
C GLY A 143 10.90 16.23 -11.74
N ASN A 144 11.05 15.10 -12.43
CA ASN A 144 10.12 13.96 -12.40
C ASN A 144 10.57 12.84 -11.44
N THR A 145 11.60 13.08 -10.64
CA THR A 145 12.22 12.05 -9.78
C THR A 145 12.15 12.48 -8.33
N TRP A 146 11.64 11.62 -7.48
CA TRP A 146 11.66 11.79 -6.03
C TRP A 146 12.84 11.01 -5.44
N ARG A 147 13.56 11.62 -4.49
CA ARG A 147 14.65 10.97 -3.75
C ARG A 147 14.41 11.15 -2.26
N GLY A 148 14.34 10.08 -1.54
CA GLY A 148 14.19 10.07 -0.09
C GLY A 148 15.07 9.02 0.57
N PRO A 149 15.38 9.17 1.88
CA PRO A 149 16.05 8.12 2.63
C PRO A 149 15.11 6.93 2.79
N SER A 150 15.59 5.74 2.48
CA SER A 150 14.82 4.51 2.68
C SER A 150 15.32 3.79 3.93
N ASN A 151 14.73 4.07 5.09
CA ASN A 151 14.74 3.13 6.21
C ASN A 151 13.58 2.14 5.99
N TRP A 152 13.67 1.33 4.94
CA TRP A 152 12.69 0.28 4.70
C TRP A 152 13.33 -1.03 5.15
N PRO A 153 12.79 -1.73 6.18
CA PRO A 153 13.18 -3.11 6.42
C PRO A 153 12.70 -3.93 5.22
N GLY A 154 13.65 -4.62 4.56
CA GLY A 154 13.39 -5.59 3.51
C GLY A 154 12.68 -6.83 4.04
#